data_b2e2a871167f36792aa76f1079bebb32
#
_entry.id   b2e2a871167f36792aa76f1079bebb32
#
_cell.length_a   1.000
_cell.length_b   1.000
_cell.length_c   1.000
_cell.angle_alpha   90.00
_cell.angle_beta   90.00
_cell.angle_gamma   90.00
#
_symmetry.space_group_name_H-M   'P 1'
#
loop_
_entity.id
_entity.type
_entity.pdbx_description
1 polymer ?
#
loop_
_entity_poly.entity_id
_entity_poly.type
_entity_poly.pdbx_seq_one_letter_code
_entity_poly.pdbx_strand_id
1 'polypeptide(L)'
;MFKLLAAAVFAASLLLPVAGLGGPTAAPPNAYLYIGYPNNNQVLPAGKPFKVWFGLRNMGVAPKDVKYPNTGHHHLLIDVDLPPMDKEIPNDRNHLHFGAGETETMVELPPGKHTLQLLLGDDKHIPTNPPVYSKKITIYVK
;
A
#
# COMPACT_ATOMS: atom_id res chain seq x y z
N MET A 1 -10.72 50.34 43.72
CA MET A 1 -10.02 50.10 42.46
C MET A 1 -9.81 48.59 42.28
N PHE A 2 -10.71 47.89 41.61
CA PHE A 2 -10.57 46.46 41.36
C PHE A 2 -9.98 46.27 39.93
N LYS A 3 -8.79 45.66 39.84
CA LYS A 3 -8.16 45.28 38.57
C LYS A 3 -8.71 43.90 38.17
N LEU A 4 -9.51 43.86 37.11
CA LEU A 4 -9.84 42.59 36.43
C LEU A 4 -8.60 42.10 35.65
N LEU A 5 -8.09 40.93 36.03
CA LEU A 5 -7.16 40.17 35.19
C LEU A 5 -7.99 39.36 34.19
N ALA A 6 -7.86 39.70 32.93
CA ALA A 6 -8.39 38.87 31.84
C ALA A 6 -7.43 37.69 31.60
N ALA A 7 -7.87 36.47 31.87
CA ALA A 7 -7.15 35.27 31.52
C ALA A 7 -7.40 34.95 30.03
N ALA A 8 -6.37 35.07 29.21
CA ALA A 8 -6.42 34.61 27.82
C ALA A 8 -6.32 33.09 27.76
N VAL A 9 -7.41 32.44 27.36
CA VAL A 9 -7.43 31.00 27.07
C VAL A 9 -6.84 30.80 25.70
N PHE A 10 -5.61 30.30 25.64
CA PHE A 10 -5.00 29.81 24.39
C PHE A 10 -5.61 28.43 24.06
N ALA A 11 -6.50 28.37 23.08
CA ALA A 11 -6.95 27.13 22.51
C ALA A 11 -5.83 26.59 21.58
N ALA A 12 -5.10 25.59 22.04
CA ALA A 12 -4.15 24.85 21.21
C ALA A 12 -4.96 23.96 20.25
N SER A 13 -5.04 24.35 18.99
CA SER A 13 -5.57 23.50 17.92
C SER A 13 -4.60 22.35 17.68
N LEU A 14 -4.93 21.15 18.15
CA LEU A 14 -4.25 19.92 17.75
C LEU A 14 -4.57 19.65 16.27
N LEU A 15 -3.64 19.98 15.39
CA LEU A 15 -3.62 19.50 14.03
C LEU A 15 -3.33 17.99 14.06
N LEU A 16 -4.37 17.17 14.02
CA LEU A 16 -4.23 15.75 13.75
C LEU A 16 -3.71 15.59 12.32
N PRO A 17 -2.69 14.71 12.09
CA PRO A 17 -2.26 14.43 10.73
C PRO A 17 -3.46 13.87 9.96
N VAL A 18 -3.90 14.57 8.93
CA VAL A 18 -4.86 14.03 7.96
C VAL A 18 -4.11 12.93 7.23
N ALA A 19 -4.42 11.68 7.55
CA ALA A 19 -4.01 10.56 6.71
C ALA A 19 -4.46 10.89 5.27
N GLY A 20 -3.54 10.86 4.32
CA GLY A 20 -3.83 11.20 2.94
C GLY A 20 -5.09 10.47 2.49
N LEU A 21 -6.07 11.23 2.02
CA LEU A 21 -7.31 10.65 1.51
C LEU A 21 -6.94 9.78 0.31
N GLY A 22 -7.43 8.55 0.28
CA GLY A 22 -7.38 7.67 -0.88
C GLY A 22 -8.21 8.22 -2.03
N GLY A 23 -8.30 7.45 -3.11
CA GLY A 23 -9.14 7.76 -4.27
C GLY A 23 -10.65 7.72 -3.97
N PRO A 24 -11.48 7.79 -5.01
CA PRO A 24 -12.94 7.89 -4.85
C PRO A 24 -13.62 6.58 -4.46
N THR A 25 -12.95 5.44 -4.61
CA THR A 25 -13.52 4.12 -4.35
C THR A 25 -13.37 3.73 -2.88
N ALA A 26 -14.49 3.49 -2.21
CA ALA A 26 -14.48 3.09 -0.80
C ALA A 26 -13.92 1.67 -0.59
N ALA A 27 -13.17 1.48 0.48
CA ALA A 27 -12.74 0.17 0.97
C ALA A 27 -13.28 -0.11 2.38
N PRO A 28 -13.47 -1.38 2.76
CA PRO A 28 -13.79 -1.74 4.13
C PRO A 28 -12.70 -1.24 5.09
N PRO A 29 -13.06 -0.64 6.25
CA PRO A 29 -12.07 -0.09 7.18
C PRO A 29 -11.17 -1.16 7.82
N ASN A 30 -11.59 -2.43 7.77
CA ASN A 30 -10.85 -3.58 8.26
C ASN A 30 -10.15 -4.39 7.14
N ALA A 31 -10.11 -3.85 5.91
CA ALA A 31 -9.33 -4.47 4.83
C ALA A 31 -7.85 -4.55 5.24
N TYR A 32 -7.25 -5.72 5.00
CA TYR A 32 -5.88 -5.99 5.43
C TYR A 32 -5.08 -6.67 4.33
N LEU A 33 -4.08 -5.96 3.83
CA LEU A 33 -3.17 -6.41 2.78
C LEU A 33 -1.80 -6.77 3.40
N TYR A 34 -1.21 -7.89 2.97
CA TYR A 34 0.08 -8.34 3.48
C TYR A 34 0.84 -9.17 2.45
N ILE A 35 2.17 -9.21 2.59
CA ILE A 35 3.02 -10.14 1.85
C ILE A 35 3.09 -11.42 2.67
N GLY A 36 2.58 -12.53 2.10
CA GLY A 36 2.61 -13.84 2.73
C GLY A 36 3.96 -14.54 2.57
N TYR A 37 4.69 -14.23 1.51
CA TYR A 37 6.06 -14.64 1.24
C TYR A 37 6.70 -13.67 0.24
N PRO A 38 7.99 -13.33 0.36
CA PRO A 38 8.95 -13.70 1.41
C PRO A 38 8.67 -13.02 2.75
N ASN A 39 9.34 -13.51 3.81
CA ASN A 39 9.28 -12.89 5.12
C ASN A 39 10.18 -11.65 5.20
N ASN A 40 9.86 -10.75 6.13
CA ASN A 40 10.74 -9.62 6.41
C ASN A 40 12.13 -10.09 6.86
N ASN A 41 13.18 -9.47 6.34
CA ASN A 41 14.58 -9.80 6.52
C ASN A 41 15.02 -11.16 5.95
N GLN A 42 14.23 -11.77 5.08
CA GLN A 42 14.60 -13.03 4.45
C GLN A 42 15.76 -12.85 3.48
N VAL A 43 16.68 -13.84 3.49
CA VAL A 43 17.75 -13.97 2.49
C VAL A 43 17.26 -14.88 1.37
N LEU A 44 17.42 -14.45 0.13
CA LEU A 44 16.99 -15.15 -1.08
C LEU A 44 18.19 -15.34 -2.02
N PRO A 45 18.25 -16.46 -2.78
CA PRO A 45 19.37 -16.72 -3.67
C PRO A 45 19.39 -15.78 -4.86
N ALA A 46 20.57 -15.26 -5.19
CA ALA A 46 20.81 -14.47 -6.40
C ALA A 46 20.71 -15.33 -7.68
N GLY A 47 20.33 -14.71 -8.80
CA GLY A 47 20.24 -15.37 -10.10
C GLY A 47 19.13 -16.41 -10.21
N LYS A 48 18.14 -16.36 -9.33
CA LYS A 48 16.96 -17.22 -9.36
C LYS A 48 15.71 -16.41 -9.04
N PRO A 49 14.61 -16.62 -9.79
CA PRO A 49 13.33 -16.05 -9.43
C PRO A 49 12.84 -16.61 -8.08
N PHE A 50 12.20 -15.77 -7.30
CA PHE A 50 11.50 -16.16 -6.07
C PHE A 50 10.05 -15.74 -6.13
N LYS A 51 9.20 -16.49 -5.45
CA LYS A 51 7.77 -16.18 -5.37
C LYS A 51 7.55 -14.98 -4.44
N VAL A 52 6.62 -14.11 -4.83
CA VAL A 52 5.99 -13.15 -3.91
C VAL A 52 4.51 -13.50 -3.85
N TRP A 53 4.03 -13.83 -2.66
CA TRP A 53 2.64 -14.19 -2.42
C TRP A 53 1.90 -13.03 -1.74
N PHE A 54 0.75 -12.65 -2.31
CA PHE A 54 -0.09 -11.54 -1.89
C PHE A 54 -1.25 -12.05 -1.05
N GLY A 55 -1.42 -11.52 0.15
CA GLY A 55 -2.53 -11.84 1.03
C GLY A 55 -3.46 -10.65 1.22
N LEU A 56 -4.76 -10.88 1.02
CA LEU A 56 -5.81 -9.88 1.25
C LEU A 56 -6.90 -10.48 2.12
N ARG A 57 -7.33 -9.74 3.15
CA ARG A 57 -8.43 -10.11 4.04
C ARG A 57 -9.48 -9.01 4.08
N ASN A 58 -10.74 -9.42 4.29
CA ASN A 58 -11.91 -8.54 4.44
C ASN A 58 -12.20 -7.67 3.21
N MET A 59 -11.63 -8.04 2.07
CA MET A 59 -11.83 -7.41 0.77
C MET A 59 -11.54 -8.45 -0.31
N GLY A 60 -12.16 -8.31 -1.48
CA GLY A 60 -12.00 -9.24 -2.61
C GLY A 60 -10.99 -8.74 -3.64
N VAL A 61 -10.53 -9.67 -4.48
CA VAL A 61 -9.72 -9.36 -5.66
C VAL A 61 -10.63 -9.37 -6.88
N ALA A 62 -10.52 -8.34 -7.72
CA ALA A 62 -11.18 -8.28 -9.02
C ALA A 62 -10.18 -7.78 -10.08
N PRO A 63 -10.30 -8.21 -11.34
CA PRO A 63 -9.49 -7.68 -12.43
C PRO A 63 -9.67 -6.17 -12.60
N LYS A 64 -8.70 -5.52 -13.24
CA LYS A 64 -8.85 -4.13 -13.71
C LYS A 64 -10.10 -3.98 -14.57
N ASP A 65 -10.66 -2.79 -14.63
CA ASP A 65 -11.89 -2.44 -15.36
C ASP A 65 -13.16 -3.18 -14.87
N VAL A 66 -13.06 -4.00 -13.81
CA VAL A 66 -14.20 -4.62 -13.15
C VAL A 66 -14.54 -3.85 -11.89
N LYS A 67 -15.62 -3.07 -11.96
CA LYS A 67 -16.13 -2.32 -10.82
C LYS A 67 -17.07 -3.18 -10.00
N TYR A 68 -16.59 -3.70 -8.88
CA TYR A 68 -17.37 -4.47 -7.93
C TYR A 68 -17.13 -3.96 -6.50
N PRO A 69 -18.16 -3.85 -5.65
CA PRO A 69 -17.99 -3.34 -4.29
C PRO A 69 -16.98 -4.14 -3.47
N ASN A 70 -16.14 -3.44 -2.70
CA ASN A 70 -15.14 -4.04 -1.81
C ASN A 70 -14.15 -4.97 -2.53
N THR A 71 -13.75 -4.60 -3.74
CA THR A 71 -12.72 -5.31 -4.50
C THR A 71 -11.66 -4.37 -5.05
N GLY A 72 -10.52 -4.94 -5.39
CA GLY A 72 -9.42 -4.26 -6.05
C GLY A 72 -8.42 -5.27 -6.60
N HIS A 73 -7.33 -4.79 -7.19
CA HIS A 73 -6.26 -5.64 -7.67
C HIS A 73 -4.90 -5.17 -7.14
N HIS A 74 -3.95 -6.11 -7.12
CA HIS A 74 -2.66 -5.90 -6.49
C HIS A 74 -1.71 -5.10 -7.37
N HIS A 75 -0.89 -4.28 -6.71
CA HIS A 75 0.35 -3.71 -7.24
C HIS A 75 1.48 -4.04 -6.27
N LEU A 76 2.65 -4.42 -6.80
CA LEU A 76 3.85 -4.67 -6.01
C LEU A 76 4.86 -3.55 -6.25
N LEU A 77 5.20 -2.86 -5.17
CA LEU A 77 6.20 -1.81 -5.14
C LEU A 77 7.55 -2.42 -4.75
N ILE A 78 8.56 -2.20 -5.57
CA ILE A 78 9.93 -2.70 -5.38
C ILE A 78 10.87 -1.50 -5.28
N ASP A 79 11.55 -1.33 -4.14
CA ASP A 79 12.54 -0.29 -3.89
C ASP A 79 12.02 1.16 -4.06
N VAL A 80 10.73 1.36 -3.88
CA VAL A 80 10.08 2.68 -3.94
C VAL A 80 9.16 2.89 -2.74
N ASP A 81 8.81 4.14 -2.50
CA ASP A 81 7.80 4.52 -1.51
C ASP A 81 6.40 4.50 -2.10
N LEU A 82 5.40 4.60 -1.23
CA LEU A 82 3.99 4.70 -1.63
C LEU A 82 3.78 5.94 -2.51
N PRO A 83 3.10 5.80 -3.66
CA PRO A 83 2.78 6.93 -4.53
C PRO A 83 1.66 7.80 -3.92
N PRO A 84 1.32 8.94 -4.55
CA PRO A 84 0.12 9.69 -4.17
C PRO A 84 -1.13 8.82 -4.17
N MET A 85 -1.90 8.83 -3.07
CA MET A 85 -3.02 7.91 -2.86
C MET A 85 -4.32 8.34 -3.56
N ASP A 86 -4.35 9.53 -4.13
CA ASP A 86 -5.48 10.11 -4.88
C ASP A 86 -5.29 10.07 -6.41
N LYS A 87 -4.24 9.40 -6.87
CA LYS A 87 -3.88 9.29 -8.29
C LYS A 87 -3.69 7.85 -8.70
N GLU A 88 -3.70 7.63 -10.00
CA GLU A 88 -3.39 6.34 -10.60
C GLU A 88 -1.99 5.86 -10.18
N ILE A 89 -1.91 4.61 -9.74
CA ILE A 89 -0.66 3.96 -9.35
C ILE A 89 0.21 3.83 -10.60
N PRO A 90 1.49 4.25 -10.56
CA PRO A 90 2.39 4.06 -11.69
C PRO A 90 2.48 2.60 -12.14
N ASN A 91 2.76 2.39 -13.42
CA ASN A 91 3.03 1.06 -13.98
C ASN A 91 4.40 1.09 -14.65
N ASP A 92 5.42 0.62 -13.94
CA ASP A 92 6.81 0.59 -14.37
C ASP A 92 7.54 -0.57 -13.70
N ARG A 93 8.86 -0.67 -13.90
CA ARG A 93 9.69 -1.75 -13.34
C ARG A 93 9.71 -1.82 -11.80
N ASN A 94 9.35 -0.74 -11.12
CA ASN A 94 9.32 -0.64 -9.66
C ASN A 94 7.88 -0.67 -9.09
N HIS A 95 6.87 -0.54 -9.98
CA HIS A 95 5.44 -0.61 -9.65
C HIS A 95 4.80 -1.68 -10.56
N LEU A 96 4.88 -2.94 -10.15
CA LEU A 96 4.34 -4.04 -10.95
C LEU A 96 2.82 -4.12 -10.79
N HIS A 97 2.11 -4.22 -11.91
CA HIS A 97 0.66 -4.23 -12.00
C HIS A 97 0.12 -5.65 -12.25
N PHE A 98 -0.87 -6.08 -11.47
CA PHE A 98 -1.49 -7.40 -11.53
C PHE A 98 -2.97 -7.30 -11.88
N GLY A 99 -3.24 -6.79 -13.08
CA GLY A 99 -4.57 -6.40 -13.54
C GLY A 99 -5.50 -7.54 -13.92
N ALA A 100 -5.06 -8.79 -13.96
CA ALA A 100 -5.93 -9.94 -14.18
C ALA A 100 -6.46 -10.55 -12.85
N GLY A 101 -6.09 -9.97 -11.70
CA GLY A 101 -6.49 -10.47 -10.39
C GLY A 101 -5.53 -11.51 -9.81
N GLU A 102 -4.27 -11.47 -10.22
CA GLU A 102 -3.23 -12.35 -9.70
C GLU A 102 -3.02 -12.12 -8.20
N THR A 103 -2.72 -13.19 -7.48
CA THR A 103 -2.46 -13.20 -6.04
C THR A 103 -1.03 -13.63 -5.69
N GLU A 104 -0.21 -13.87 -6.70
CA GLU A 104 1.21 -14.17 -6.58
C GLU A 104 1.96 -13.85 -7.87
N THR A 105 3.27 -13.74 -7.77
CA THR A 105 4.16 -13.57 -8.92
C THR A 105 5.53 -14.15 -8.65
N MET A 106 6.32 -14.34 -9.70
CA MET A 106 7.75 -14.64 -9.61
C MET A 106 8.54 -13.38 -9.91
N VAL A 107 9.50 -13.05 -9.04
CA VAL A 107 10.37 -11.87 -9.16
C VAL A 107 11.82 -12.31 -9.14
N GLU A 108 12.64 -11.73 -10.00
CA GLU A 108 14.09 -11.86 -9.95
C GLU A 108 14.69 -10.47 -9.72
N LEU A 109 15.54 -10.34 -8.71
CA LEU A 109 16.21 -9.08 -8.34
C LEU A 109 17.71 -9.29 -8.30
N PRO A 110 18.49 -8.24 -8.63
CA PRO A 110 19.93 -8.30 -8.49
C PRO A 110 20.38 -8.48 -7.05
N PRO A 111 21.61 -8.96 -6.80
CA PRO A 111 22.15 -9.02 -5.44
C PRO A 111 22.06 -7.68 -4.72
N GLY A 112 21.65 -7.69 -3.46
CA GLY A 112 21.53 -6.49 -2.65
C GLY A 112 20.38 -6.52 -1.67
N LYS A 113 20.20 -5.39 -0.99
CA LYS A 113 19.06 -5.12 -0.12
C LYS A 113 17.92 -4.54 -0.96
N HIS A 114 16.73 -5.10 -0.84
CA HIS A 114 15.52 -4.63 -1.53
C HIS A 114 14.37 -4.45 -0.55
N THR A 115 13.42 -3.62 -0.94
CA THR A 115 12.15 -3.48 -0.22
C THR A 115 10.99 -3.90 -1.10
N LEU A 116 9.99 -4.54 -0.49
CA LEU A 116 8.74 -4.92 -1.13
C LEU A 116 7.56 -4.37 -0.34
N GLN A 117 6.55 -3.87 -1.04
CA GLN A 117 5.31 -3.41 -0.43
C GLN A 117 4.16 -3.64 -1.41
N LEU A 118 3.00 -4.07 -0.90
CA LEU A 118 1.79 -4.18 -1.72
C LEU A 118 0.93 -2.93 -1.54
N LEU A 119 0.27 -2.54 -2.63
CA LEU A 119 -0.75 -1.51 -2.68
C LEU A 119 -1.93 -2.02 -3.51
N LEU A 120 -3.16 -1.82 -3.05
CA LEU A 120 -4.36 -2.22 -3.76
C LEU A 120 -4.90 -1.04 -4.56
N GLY A 121 -5.13 -1.24 -5.85
CA GLY A 121 -5.81 -0.30 -6.73
C GLY A 121 -7.24 -0.74 -7.03
N ASP A 122 -8.12 0.22 -7.25
CA ASP A 122 -9.49 0.00 -7.73
C ASP A 122 -9.51 -0.33 -9.25
N ASP A 123 -10.69 -0.42 -9.84
CA ASP A 123 -10.86 -0.71 -11.27
C ASP A 123 -10.14 0.28 -12.20
N LYS A 124 -9.78 1.47 -11.72
CA LYS A 124 -9.04 2.53 -12.42
C LYS A 124 -7.60 2.69 -11.95
N HIS A 125 -7.05 1.71 -11.22
CA HIS A 125 -5.70 1.76 -10.66
C HIS A 125 -5.46 2.86 -9.62
N ILE A 126 -6.51 3.42 -9.03
CA ILE A 126 -6.41 4.43 -7.99
C ILE A 126 -6.52 3.73 -6.64
N PRO A 127 -5.64 4.03 -5.66
CA PRO A 127 -5.78 3.50 -4.31
C PRO A 127 -7.15 3.80 -3.71
N THR A 128 -7.72 2.86 -2.97
CA THR A 128 -9.04 3.00 -2.33
C THR A 128 -9.03 4.00 -1.17
N ASN A 129 -10.19 4.32 -0.63
CA ASN A 129 -10.35 5.16 0.56
C ASN A 129 -11.11 4.40 1.67
N PRO A 130 -10.48 4.09 2.83
CA PRO A 130 -9.05 4.32 3.10
C PRO A 130 -8.13 3.52 2.15
N PRO A 131 -6.89 4.00 1.91
CA PRO A 131 -5.92 3.24 1.12
C PRO A 131 -5.58 1.91 1.78
N VAL A 132 -5.52 0.85 0.97
CA VAL A 132 -5.20 -0.51 1.43
C VAL A 132 -3.81 -0.89 0.93
N TYR A 133 -2.84 -0.92 1.85
CA TYR A 133 -1.45 -1.26 1.56
C TYR A 133 -0.84 -2.11 2.68
N SER A 134 0.17 -2.89 2.33
CA SER A 134 0.88 -3.75 3.29
C SER A 134 1.94 -2.99 4.06
N LYS A 135 2.45 -3.62 5.12
CA LYS A 135 3.75 -3.23 5.67
C LYS A 135 4.81 -3.38 4.58
N LYS A 136 5.76 -2.44 4.55
CA LYS A 136 6.99 -2.55 3.74
C LYS A 136 7.90 -3.58 4.41
N ILE A 137 8.34 -4.58 3.67
CA ILE A 137 9.32 -5.56 4.13
C ILE A 137 10.67 -5.32 3.45
N THR A 138 11.73 -5.75 4.11
CA THR A 138 13.09 -5.79 3.57
C THR A 138 13.48 -7.23 3.25
N ILE A 139 14.17 -7.46 2.15
CA ILE A 139 14.77 -8.74 1.77
C ILE A 139 16.22 -8.53 1.35
N TYR A 140 17.00 -9.59 1.35
CA TYR A 140 18.40 -9.60 0.95
C TYR A 140 18.63 -10.66 -0.12
N VAL A 141 19.02 -10.26 -1.32
CA VAL A 141 19.38 -11.18 -2.40
C VAL A 141 20.91 -11.37 -2.38
N LYS A 142 21.36 -12.62 -2.21
CA LYS A 142 22.79 -13.00 -2.07
C LYS A 142 23.12 -14.25 -2.87
#